data_22110df038f0ffc7a19c6cc3c7c760f1
#
_entry.id   22110df038f0ffc7a19c6cc3c7c760f1
#
_cell.length_a   1.000
_cell.length_b   1.000
_cell.length_c   1.000
_cell.angle_alpha   90.00
_cell.angle_beta   90.00
_cell.angle_gamma   90.00
#
_symmetry.space_group_name_H-M   'P 1'
#
loop_
_entity.id
_entity.type
_entity.pdbx_description
1 polymer ?
#
loop_
_entity_poly.entity_id
_entity_poly.type
_entity_poly.pdbx_seq_one_letter_code
_entity_poly.pdbx_strand_id
1 'polypeptide(L)'
;MGGPRPTGRAGSGGAGRTGELSTSALCLVLAEPARPGGTLQPPRRAAAWQDDSYEGTADGTGRGGGLVTPDQAKAAAAIEEALAALGLVAESPEPGSFLVRLEGQRKLVTMTWLIAGTHSLHVEAFFCRRPDENQERFYRFLLERNGRMYGVHFAVDPQGDVYLTGRQPLQSVSTEEIDRLLGCVLSYSDDNFNAALAIGFESSIRREWAWRIKRGESTANLRAFARFAGPDAPP
;
A
#
# COMPACT_ATOMS: atom_id res chain seq x y z
N MET A 1 58.73 47.69 -22.17
CA MET A 1 58.29 46.86 -23.31
C MET A 1 57.45 45.74 -22.76
N GLY A 2 56.20 45.78 -23.14
CA GLY A 2 55.13 44.99 -22.60
C GLY A 2 55.04 43.63 -23.22
N GLY A 3 54.63 42.66 -22.39
CA GLY A 3 54.16 41.34 -22.82
C GLY A 3 52.74 41.11 -22.28
N PRO A 4 51.84 40.55 -23.06
CA PRO A 4 50.43 40.51 -22.73
C PRO A 4 50.10 39.33 -21.81
N ARG A 5 49.12 39.53 -20.95
CA ARG A 5 48.46 38.51 -20.10
C ARG A 5 47.58 37.57 -20.97
N PRO A 6 47.49 36.27 -20.66
CA PRO A 6 46.42 35.44 -21.10
C PRO A 6 45.26 35.46 -20.12
N THR A 7 44.10 35.73 -20.65
CA THR A 7 42.77 35.68 -19.98
C THR A 7 42.38 34.24 -19.63
N GLY A 8 42.13 34.01 -18.36
CA GLY A 8 41.55 32.78 -17.85
C GLY A 8 40.08 32.68 -18.24
N ARG A 9 39.73 31.57 -18.87
CA ARG A 9 38.35 31.19 -19.20
C ARG A 9 37.77 30.37 -18.08
N ALA A 10 36.76 30.90 -17.42
CA ALA A 10 35.95 30.20 -16.45
C ALA A 10 35.26 29.00 -17.09
N GLY A 11 35.51 27.83 -16.59
CA GLY A 11 34.77 26.62 -16.92
C GLY A 11 33.52 26.56 -16.06
N SER A 12 32.40 26.78 -16.70
CA SER A 12 31.08 26.64 -16.12
C SER A 12 30.62 25.19 -16.07
N GLY A 13 29.94 24.84 -15.00
CA GLY A 13 28.79 23.97 -15.08
C GLY A 13 29.05 22.50 -14.91
N GLY A 14 29.14 22.08 -13.67
CA GLY A 14 28.68 20.77 -13.29
C GLY A 14 27.15 20.73 -13.39
N ALA A 15 26.65 20.21 -14.49
CA ALA A 15 25.24 19.85 -14.59
C ALA A 15 24.95 18.73 -13.58
N GLY A 16 24.17 19.06 -12.55
CA GLY A 16 23.60 18.07 -11.65
C GLY A 16 22.82 17.06 -12.49
N ARG A 17 23.29 15.82 -12.49
CA ARG A 17 22.49 14.69 -12.92
C ARG A 17 21.39 14.55 -11.89
N THR A 18 20.21 15.03 -12.22
CA THR A 18 18.96 14.54 -11.63
C THR A 18 18.97 13.02 -11.83
N GLY A 19 19.21 12.28 -10.76
CA GLY A 19 19.13 10.84 -10.80
C GLY A 19 17.68 10.49 -11.19
N GLU A 20 17.50 10.02 -12.41
CA GLU A 20 16.31 9.27 -12.79
C GLU A 20 16.24 8.09 -11.80
N LEU A 21 15.25 8.15 -10.90
CA LEU A 21 14.89 7.03 -10.04
C LEU A 21 14.48 5.91 -10.99
N SER A 22 15.41 5.02 -11.28
CA SER A 22 15.13 3.79 -12.02
C SER A 22 14.00 3.08 -11.27
N THR A 23 12.81 3.08 -11.88
CA THR A 23 11.64 2.41 -11.34
C THR A 23 11.88 0.91 -11.48
N SER A 24 12.49 0.31 -10.47
CA SER A 24 12.75 -1.12 -10.37
C SER A 24 11.46 -1.91 -10.53
N ALA A 25 11.50 -3.05 -11.22
CA ALA A 25 10.36 -3.95 -11.36
C ALA A 25 9.76 -4.31 -9.97
N LEU A 26 10.61 -4.44 -8.95
CA LEU A 26 10.19 -4.69 -7.58
C LEU A 26 9.49 -3.45 -6.97
N CYS A 27 9.95 -2.24 -7.26
CA CYS A 27 9.26 -1.01 -6.87
C CYS A 27 7.86 -0.94 -7.51
N LEU A 28 7.70 -1.40 -8.75
CA LEU A 28 6.40 -1.46 -9.42
C LEU A 28 5.44 -2.48 -8.78
N VAL A 29 5.96 -3.58 -8.23
CA VAL A 29 5.16 -4.56 -7.47
C VAL A 29 4.71 -4.00 -6.12
N LEU A 30 5.54 -3.11 -5.53
CA LEU A 30 5.33 -2.50 -4.22
C LEU A 30 4.56 -1.19 -4.27
N ALA A 31 4.59 -0.51 -5.42
CA ALA A 31 3.89 0.76 -5.59
C ALA A 31 2.39 0.48 -5.77
N GLU A 32 1.59 1.10 -4.93
CA GLU A 32 0.16 1.25 -5.20
C GLU A 32 0.01 1.87 -6.61
N PRO A 33 -0.87 1.34 -7.48
CA PRO A 33 -1.01 1.86 -8.83
C PRO A 33 -1.29 3.36 -8.78
N ALA A 34 -0.44 4.15 -9.46
CA ALA A 34 -0.59 5.60 -9.55
C ALA A 34 -1.97 5.92 -10.11
N ARG A 35 -2.78 6.63 -9.36
CA ARG A 35 -4.11 7.05 -9.78
C ARG A 35 -3.98 8.28 -10.66
N PRO A 36 -4.71 8.37 -11.76
CA PRO A 36 -4.74 9.60 -12.56
C PRO A 36 -5.32 10.73 -11.70
N GLY A 37 -4.48 11.76 -11.42
CA GLY A 37 -4.91 12.97 -10.72
C GLY A 37 -4.13 13.39 -9.49
N GLY A 38 -3.19 12.58 -8.99
CA GLY A 38 -2.24 12.99 -7.91
C GLY A 38 -2.85 13.36 -6.55
N THR A 39 -4.16 13.25 -6.36
CA THR A 39 -4.84 13.51 -5.09
C THR A 39 -4.97 12.21 -4.32
N LEU A 40 -4.63 12.25 -3.04
CA LEU A 40 -4.90 11.17 -2.09
C LEU A 40 -6.42 11.03 -1.94
N GLN A 41 -7.04 10.19 -2.76
CA GLN A 41 -8.46 9.87 -2.66
C GLN A 41 -8.60 8.43 -2.15
N PRO A 42 -9.63 8.16 -1.34
CA PRO A 42 -9.99 6.81 -0.95
C PRO A 42 -10.10 5.89 -2.19
N PRO A 43 -9.79 4.61 -2.07
CA PRO A 43 -9.93 3.68 -3.17
C PRO A 43 -11.31 3.78 -3.82
N ARG A 44 -11.40 3.69 -5.15
CA ARG A 44 -12.71 3.73 -5.87
C ARG A 44 -13.68 2.67 -5.34
N ARG A 45 -13.17 1.57 -4.81
CA ARG A 45 -13.94 0.57 -4.07
C ARG A 45 -14.56 1.16 -2.79
N ALA A 46 -13.81 1.98 -2.06
CA ALA A 46 -14.33 2.65 -0.88
C ALA A 46 -15.43 3.65 -1.24
N ALA A 47 -15.32 4.33 -2.37
CA ALA A 47 -16.38 5.20 -2.89
C ALA A 47 -17.63 4.40 -3.33
N ALA A 48 -17.45 3.21 -3.91
CA ALA A 48 -18.55 2.29 -4.22
C ALA A 48 -19.18 1.66 -2.96
N TRP A 49 -18.48 1.74 -1.82
CA TRP A 49 -18.94 1.19 -0.55
C TRP A 49 -19.49 2.25 0.42
N GLN A 50 -19.36 3.53 0.07
CA GLN A 50 -20.12 4.61 0.71
C GLN A 50 -21.62 4.49 0.37
N ASP A 51 -21.93 3.83 -0.74
CA ASP A 51 -23.28 3.47 -1.15
C ASP A 51 -23.55 2.01 -0.72
N ASP A 52 -23.64 1.81 0.61
CA ASP A 52 -24.10 0.57 1.23
C ASP A 52 -25.63 0.41 1.07
N SER A 53 -26.15 0.68 -0.13
CA SER A 53 -27.45 0.20 -0.53
C SER A 53 -27.37 -1.32 -0.69
N TYR A 54 -27.44 -2.03 0.44
CA TYR A 54 -28.09 -3.34 0.44
C TYR A 54 -29.47 -3.10 -0.19
N GLU A 55 -29.70 -3.63 -1.40
CA GLU A 55 -30.96 -3.54 -2.10
C GLU A 55 -32.08 -4.17 -1.27
N GLY A 56 -32.55 -3.46 -0.28
CA GLY A 56 -33.79 -3.65 0.44
C GLY A 56 -34.69 -2.48 0.13
N THR A 57 -35.47 -2.58 -0.96
CA THR A 57 -36.57 -1.68 -1.35
C THR A 57 -36.20 -0.24 -1.70
N ALA A 58 -36.29 0.02 -2.99
CA ALA A 58 -36.17 1.31 -3.65
C ALA A 58 -37.04 2.40 -3.02
N ASP A 59 -36.45 3.53 -2.68
CA ASP A 59 -37.00 4.83 -3.01
C ASP A 59 -35.83 5.74 -3.44
N GLY A 60 -35.80 6.02 -4.74
CA GLY A 60 -34.74 6.80 -5.34
C GLY A 60 -35.01 8.28 -5.17
N THR A 61 -34.28 8.90 -4.25
CA THR A 61 -33.97 10.34 -4.32
C THR A 61 -32.88 10.67 -3.29
N GLY A 62 -31.66 10.97 -3.75
CA GLY A 62 -30.65 11.46 -2.81
C GLY A 62 -29.23 11.54 -3.35
N ARG A 63 -28.97 12.37 -4.37
CA ARG A 63 -27.68 13.07 -4.45
C ARG A 63 -27.65 14.07 -3.31
N GLY A 64 -26.94 13.78 -2.23
CA GLY A 64 -26.82 14.69 -1.10
C GLY A 64 -25.50 14.44 -0.40
N GLY A 65 -24.75 15.49 -0.10
CA GLY A 65 -23.75 15.46 0.96
C GLY A 65 -24.45 15.05 2.24
N GLY A 66 -24.39 13.76 2.59
CA GLY A 66 -25.11 13.20 3.71
C GLY A 66 -24.60 13.81 5.01
N LEU A 67 -25.50 14.22 5.88
CA LEU A 67 -25.19 14.58 7.25
C LEU A 67 -24.44 13.42 7.91
N VAL A 68 -23.28 13.68 8.51
CA VAL A 68 -22.53 12.69 9.30
C VAL A 68 -23.44 12.13 10.39
N THR A 69 -23.66 10.84 10.41
CA THR A 69 -24.48 10.21 11.45
C THR A 69 -23.77 10.24 12.81
N PRO A 70 -24.51 10.21 13.94
CA PRO A 70 -23.88 10.14 15.26
C PRO A 70 -22.91 8.95 15.41
N ASP A 71 -23.22 7.80 14.81
CA ASP A 71 -22.37 6.62 14.83
C ASP A 71 -21.10 6.82 14.01
N GLN A 72 -21.18 7.47 12.84
CA GLN A 72 -20.01 7.85 12.06
C GLN A 72 -19.10 8.81 12.84
N ALA A 73 -19.66 9.84 13.47
CA ALA A 73 -18.90 10.78 14.27
C ALA A 73 -18.20 10.09 15.45
N LYS A 74 -18.91 9.18 16.13
CA LYS A 74 -18.35 8.39 17.23
C LYS A 74 -17.21 7.47 16.73
N ALA A 75 -17.41 6.80 15.62
CA ALA A 75 -16.39 5.94 15.04
C ALA A 75 -15.15 6.73 14.60
N ALA A 76 -15.34 7.90 13.96
CA ALA A 76 -14.23 8.77 13.59
C ALA A 76 -13.44 9.24 14.81
N ALA A 77 -14.11 9.65 15.88
CA ALA A 77 -13.46 10.05 17.12
C ALA A 77 -12.67 8.90 17.76
N ALA A 78 -13.20 7.67 17.75
CA ALA A 78 -12.48 6.49 18.24
C ALA A 78 -11.23 6.16 17.40
N ILE A 79 -11.31 6.36 16.08
CA ILE A 79 -10.15 6.21 15.19
C ILE A 79 -9.08 7.25 15.52
N GLU A 80 -9.45 8.54 15.66
CA GLU A 80 -8.53 9.61 16.00
C GLU A 80 -7.85 9.36 17.35
N GLU A 81 -8.61 8.96 18.36
CA GLU A 81 -8.08 8.60 19.68
C GLU A 81 -7.10 7.44 19.62
N ALA A 82 -7.44 6.37 18.89
CA ALA A 82 -6.55 5.22 18.70
C ALA A 82 -5.25 5.62 18.01
N LEU A 83 -5.32 6.38 16.93
CA LEU A 83 -4.15 6.83 16.19
C LEU A 83 -3.24 7.71 17.05
N ALA A 84 -3.82 8.62 17.85
CA ALA A 84 -3.09 9.45 18.79
C ALA A 84 -2.40 8.60 19.88
N ALA A 85 -3.12 7.63 20.46
CA ALA A 85 -2.56 6.73 21.48
C ALA A 85 -1.40 5.88 20.95
N LEU A 86 -1.47 5.46 19.68
CA LEU A 86 -0.43 4.68 19.00
C LEU A 86 0.72 5.55 18.47
N GLY A 87 0.62 6.87 18.54
CA GLY A 87 1.59 7.80 17.96
C GLY A 87 1.65 7.75 16.43
N LEU A 88 0.57 7.31 15.77
CA LEU A 88 0.46 7.22 14.33
C LEU A 88 -0.10 8.52 13.76
N VAL A 89 0.51 8.99 12.68
CA VAL A 89 0.02 10.14 11.92
C VAL A 89 -0.83 9.64 10.77
N ALA A 90 -2.04 10.18 10.65
CA ALA A 90 -2.93 9.91 9.52
C ALA A 90 -3.14 11.17 8.67
N GLU A 91 -3.28 10.97 7.37
CA GLU A 91 -3.82 11.98 6.46
C GLU A 91 -5.34 11.78 6.39
N SER A 92 -6.10 12.87 6.53
CA SER A 92 -7.57 12.83 6.46
C SER A 92 -8.05 13.70 5.29
N PRO A 93 -8.09 13.16 4.07
CA PRO A 93 -8.50 13.92 2.89
C PRO A 93 -9.99 14.25 2.87
N GLU A 94 -10.82 13.46 3.55
CA GLU A 94 -12.27 13.63 3.65
C GLU A 94 -12.73 13.31 5.09
N PRO A 95 -13.80 13.92 5.59
CA PRO A 95 -14.35 13.61 6.91
C PRO A 95 -14.63 12.10 7.07
N GLY A 96 -14.14 11.51 8.15
CA GLY A 96 -14.29 10.08 8.44
C GLY A 96 -13.38 9.14 7.64
N SER A 97 -12.48 9.68 6.81
CA SER A 97 -11.49 8.88 6.05
C SER A 97 -10.09 9.18 6.56
N PHE A 98 -9.35 8.13 6.89
CA PHE A 98 -7.99 8.23 7.44
C PHE A 98 -7.05 7.33 6.67
N LEU A 99 -5.96 7.89 6.16
CA LEU A 99 -4.87 7.16 5.55
C LEU A 99 -3.71 7.06 6.53
N VAL A 100 -3.40 5.84 6.95
CA VAL A 100 -2.36 5.54 7.95
C VAL A 100 -1.21 4.82 7.28
N ARG A 101 0.01 5.24 7.60
CA ARG A 101 1.24 4.58 7.18
C ARG A 101 1.70 3.62 8.27
N LEU A 102 1.72 2.33 7.97
CA LEU A 102 2.25 1.29 8.85
C LEU A 102 3.63 0.83 8.36
N GLU A 103 4.60 0.80 9.27
CA GLU A 103 5.97 0.39 8.96
C GLU A 103 6.20 -1.07 9.34
N GLY A 104 6.57 -1.89 8.35
CA GLY A 104 6.88 -3.31 8.50
C GLY A 104 8.37 -3.60 8.30
N GLN A 105 8.76 -4.86 8.43
CA GLN A 105 10.14 -5.32 8.28
C GLN A 105 10.39 -5.92 6.89
N ARG A 106 9.43 -6.65 6.32
CA ARG A 106 9.50 -7.31 5.02
C ARG A 106 8.83 -6.48 3.94
N LYS A 107 7.63 -6.03 4.22
CA LYS A 107 6.94 -4.99 3.47
C LYS A 107 7.13 -3.66 4.18
N LEU A 108 8.11 -2.88 3.76
CA LEU A 108 8.60 -1.71 4.48
C LEU A 108 7.49 -0.72 4.85
N VAL A 109 6.49 -0.57 3.98
CA VAL A 109 5.35 0.33 4.20
C VAL A 109 4.07 -0.32 3.74
N THR A 110 3.04 -0.26 4.56
CA THR A 110 1.66 -0.61 4.21
C THR A 110 0.78 0.61 4.45
N MET A 111 0.28 1.20 3.36
CA MET A 111 -0.69 2.28 3.42
C MET A 111 -2.07 1.68 3.68
N THR A 112 -2.72 2.14 4.73
CA THR A 112 -3.97 1.57 5.24
C THR A 112 -5.04 2.65 5.34
N TRP A 113 -6.15 2.45 4.67
CA TRP A 113 -7.34 3.26 4.78
C TRP A 113 -8.24 2.76 5.90
N LEU A 114 -8.71 3.67 6.73
CA LEU A 114 -9.81 3.48 7.67
C LEU A 114 -10.92 4.46 7.26
N ILE A 115 -12.10 3.96 6.91
CA ILE A 115 -13.19 4.78 6.38
C ILE A 115 -14.46 4.49 7.17
N ALA A 116 -14.92 5.47 7.96
CA ALA A 116 -16.18 5.41 8.66
C ALA A 116 -17.32 5.70 7.67
N GLY A 117 -17.83 4.66 7.02
CA GLY A 117 -19.00 4.74 6.14
C GLY A 117 -20.30 4.95 6.89
N THR A 118 -21.43 4.86 6.20
CA THR A 118 -22.75 5.09 6.82
C THR A 118 -23.11 4.04 7.88
N HIS A 119 -22.75 2.78 7.65
CA HIS A 119 -23.15 1.65 8.50
C HIS A 119 -21.96 0.85 9.03
N SER A 120 -20.81 0.95 8.38
CA SER A 120 -19.65 0.16 8.72
C SER A 120 -18.35 0.96 8.59
N LEU A 121 -17.36 0.58 9.42
CA LEU A 121 -15.97 0.92 9.20
C LEU A 121 -15.40 0.01 8.11
N HIS A 122 -14.80 0.60 7.10
CA HIS A 122 -14.03 -0.11 6.09
C HIS A 122 -12.54 0.02 6.37
N VAL A 123 -11.85 -1.09 6.28
CA VAL A 123 -10.39 -1.16 6.34
C VAL A 123 -9.90 -1.66 4.99
N GLU A 124 -8.98 -0.94 4.37
CA GLU A 124 -8.36 -1.36 3.11
C GLU A 124 -6.88 -1.01 3.07
N ALA A 125 -6.05 -2.00 2.73
CA ALA A 125 -4.62 -1.80 2.57
C ALA A 125 -4.11 -2.52 1.32
N PHE A 126 -3.37 -1.81 0.47
CA PHE A 126 -2.75 -2.42 -0.71
C PHE A 126 -1.67 -3.41 -0.30
N PHE A 127 -1.75 -4.63 -0.81
CA PHE A 127 -0.77 -5.67 -0.52
C PHE A 127 0.26 -5.80 -1.64
N CYS A 128 -0.16 -6.14 -2.85
CA CYS A 128 0.69 -6.17 -4.03
C CYS A 128 -0.15 -6.14 -5.32
N ARG A 129 0.49 -5.89 -6.44
CA ARG A 129 -0.14 -6.00 -7.75
C ARG A 129 -0.48 -7.45 -8.09
N ARG A 130 -1.27 -7.60 -9.15
CA ARG A 130 -1.56 -8.89 -9.77
C ARG A 130 -0.28 -9.70 -9.96
N PRO A 131 -0.25 -10.98 -9.51
CA PRO A 131 0.92 -11.84 -9.71
C PRO A 131 1.19 -12.07 -11.19
N ASP A 132 2.49 -12.02 -11.56
CA ASP A 132 2.95 -12.21 -12.94
C ASP A 132 2.85 -13.68 -13.36
N GLU A 133 2.93 -14.61 -12.39
CA GLU A 133 2.99 -16.05 -12.62
C GLU A 133 2.37 -16.84 -11.46
N ASN A 134 2.18 -18.15 -11.64
CA ASN A 134 1.68 -19.08 -10.62
C ASN A 134 0.39 -18.62 -9.91
N GLN A 135 -0.52 -17.98 -10.64
CA GLN A 135 -1.72 -17.33 -10.07
C GLN A 135 -2.56 -18.27 -9.22
N GLU A 136 -2.79 -19.52 -9.66
CA GLU A 136 -3.55 -20.50 -8.88
C GLU A 136 -2.90 -20.77 -7.52
N ARG A 137 -1.60 -21.06 -7.51
CA ARG A 137 -0.83 -21.31 -6.28
C ARG A 137 -0.79 -20.08 -5.39
N PHE A 138 -0.66 -18.90 -5.99
CA PHE A 138 -0.63 -17.62 -5.29
C PHE A 138 -1.95 -17.35 -4.57
N TYR A 139 -3.08 -17.44 -5.28
CA TYR A 139 -4.39 -17.18 -4.67
C TYR A 139 -4.78 -18.27 -3.67
N ARG A 140 -4.43 -19.52 -3.92
CA ARG A 140 -4.61 -20.62 -2.93
C ARG A 140 -3.86 -20.32 -1.64
N PHE A 141 -2.60 -19.87 -1.74
CA PHE A 141 -1.79 -19.46 -0.59
C PHE A 141 -2.50 -18.36 0.23
N LEU A 142 -3.05 -17.33 -0.41
CA LEU A 142 -3.76 -16.25 0.28
C LEU A 142 -5.06 -16.73 0.92
N LEU A 143 -5.85 -17.55 0.22
CA LEU A 143 -7.11 -18.11 0.75
C LEU A 143 -6.88 -19.00 1.97
N GLU A 144 -5.82 -19.80 1.99
CA GLU A 144 -5.45 -20.60 3.16
C GLU A 144 -5.10 -19.71 4.37
N ARG A 145 -4.55 -18.52 4.16
CA ARG A 145 -4.30 -17.54 5.23
C ARG A 145 -5.58 -16.92 5.74
N ASN A 146 -6.50 -16.56 4.85
CA ASN A 146 -7.79 -15.98 5.22
C ASN A 146 -8.54 -16.79 6.28
N GLY A 147 -8.45 -18.13 6.24
CA GLY A 147 -9.09 -19.00 7.22
C GLY A 147 -8.61 -18.84 8.68
N ARG A 148 -7.54 -18.07 8.91
CA ARG A 148 -6.96 -17.84 10.25
C ARG A 148 -6.83 -16.34 10.59
N MET A 149 -7.31 -15.47 9.71
CA MET A 149 -7.18 -14.03 9.88
C MET A 149 -8.38 -13.45 10.62
N TYR A 150 -8.13 -12.40 11.39
CA TYR A 150 -9.12 -11.66 12.12
C TYR A 150 -9.34 -10.28 11.48
N GLY A 151 -10.58 -9.86 11.36
CA GLY A 151 -10.99 -8.50 11.02
C GLY A 151 -10.73 -8.09 9.57
N VAL A 152 -9.62 -8.53 8.97
CA VAL A 152 -9.26 -8.25 7.57
C VAL A 152 -8.84 -9.53 6.85
N HIS A 153 -9.03 -9.56 5.52
CA HIS A 153 -8.76 -10.72 4.68
C HIS A 153 -8.16 -10.28 3.36
N PHE A 154 -7.39 -11.14 2.71
CA PHE A 154 -6.93 -10.90 1.34
C PHE A 154 -8.11 -10.93 0.37
N ALA A 155 -8.17 -9.92 -0.48
CA ALA A 155 -9.15 -9.78 -1.55
C ALA A 155 -8.43 -9.36 -2.84
N VAL A 156 -9.10 -9.61 -3.97
CA VAL A 156 -8.59 -9.31 -5.31
C VAL A 156 -9.54 -8.32 -5.97
N ASP A 157 -9.01 -7.30 -6.60
CA ASP A 157 -9.81 -6.36 -7.37
C ASP A 157 -10.04 -6.84 -8.83
N PRO A 158 -10.85 -6.13 -9.64
CA PRO A 158 -11.09 -6.51 -11.04
C PRO A 158 -9.83 -6.49 -11.92
N GLN A 159 -8.78 -5.77 -11.52
CA GLN A 159 -7.49 -5.72 -12.20
C GLN A 159 -6.58 -6.90 -11.80
N GLY A 160 -6.94 -7.59 -10.72
CA GLY A 160 -6.19 -8.70 -10.14
C GLY A 160 -5.20 -8.27 -9.05
N ASP A 161 -5.20 -6.99 -8.68
CA ASP A 161 -4.38 -6.47 -7.59
C ASP A 161 -4.93 -6.95 -6.25
N VAL A 162 -4.03 -7.15 -5.30
CA VAL A 162 -4.33 -7.76 -4.01
C VAL A 162 -4.33 -6.73 -2.90
N TYR A 163 -5.37 -6.79 -2.08
CA TYR A 163 -5.58 -5.93 -0.92
C TYR A 163 -5.86 -6.77 0.33
N LEU A 164 -5.59 -6.20 1.49
CA LEU A 164 -6.21 -6.58 2.75
C LEU A 164 -7.46 -5.71 2.92
N THR A 165 -8.60 -6.32 3.13
CA THR A 165 -9.87 -5.61 3.28
C THR A 165 -10.69 -6.18 4.43
N GLY A 166 -11.39 -5.32 5.15
CA GLY A 166 -12.27 -5.70 6.26
C GLY A 166 -13.42 -4.74 6.43
N ARG A 167 -14.46 -5.21 7.11
CA ARG A 167 -15.62 -4.42 7.50
C ARG A 167 -16.00 -4.72 8.94
N GLN A 168 -16.31 -3.66 9.68
CA GLN A 168 -16.78 -3.74 11.07
C GLN A 168 -18.03 -2.88 11.22
N PRO A 169 -19.06 -3.34 11.94
CA PRO A 169 -20.18 -2.47 12.31
C PRO A 169 -19.70 -1.23 13.07
N LEU A 170 -20.23 -0.04 12.77
CA LEU A 170 -19.79 1.19 13.44
C LEU A 170 -19.94 1.12 14.96
N GLN A 171 -20.95 0.41 15.46
CA GLN A 171 -21.20 0.27 16.89
C GLN A 171 -20.11 -0.53 17.62
N SER A 172 -19.34 -1.34 16.90
CA SER A 172 -18.22 -2.13 17.46
C SER A 172 -16.87 -1.42 17.39
N VAL A 173 -16.81 -0.23 16.80
CA VAL A 173 -15.57 0.55 16.67
C VAL A 173 -15.21 1.15 18.03
N SER A 174 -14.06 0.76 18.55
CA SER A 174 -13.43 1.32 19.74
C SER A 174 -11.94 1.52 19.50
N THR A 175 -11.29 2.26 20.39
CA THR A 175 -9.83 2.51 20.35
C THR A 175 -9.06 1.18 20.32
N GLU A 176 -9.46 0.21 21.15
CA GLU A 176 -8.81 -1.11 21.22
C GLU A 176 -9.04 -1.94 19.96
N GLU A 177 -10.22 -1.82 19.34
CA GLU A 177 -10.49 -2.54 18.09
C GLU A 177 -9.71 -1.95 16.92
N ILE A 178 -9.55 -0.64 16.86
CA ILE A 178 -8.70 0.02 15.84
C ILE A 178 -7.24 -0.40 15.99
N ASP A 179 -6.68 -0.41 17.21
CA ASP A 179 -5.33 -0.91 17.48
C ASP A 179 -5.17 -2.36 16.99
N ARG A 180 -6.13 -3.22 17.33
CA ARG A 180 -6.14 -4.62 16.91
C ARG A 180 -6.19 -4.76 15.38
N LEU A 181 -7.05 -4.01 14.70
CA LEU A 181 -7.18 -4.05 13.24
C LEU A 181 -5.90 -3.58 12.54
N LEU A 182 -5.29 -2.48 13.00
CA LEU A 182 -4.03 -1.98 12.46
C LEU A 182 -2.89 -2.98 12.69
N GLY A 183 -2.83 -3.59 13.87
CA GLY A 183 -1.88 -4.67 14.19
C GLY A 183 -2.07 -5.88 13.29
N CYS A 184 -3.31 -6.29 13.01
CA CYS A 184 -3.63 -7.36 12.06
C CYS A 184 -3.20 -7.01 10.63
N VAL A 185 -3.52 -5.81 10.14
CA VAL A 185 -3.10 -5.36 8.80
C VAL A 185 -1.57 -5.40 8.68
N LEU A 186 -0.85 -4.86 9.67
CA LEU A 186 0.60 -4.86 9.67
C LEU A 186 1.17 -6.28 9.67
N SER A 187 0.75 -7.12 10.62
CA SER A 187 1.25 -8.50 10.74
C SER A 187 0.94 -9.32 9.49
N TYR A 188 -0.30 -9.27 8.98
CA TYR A 188 -0.68 -10.09 7.84
C TYR A 188 -0.01 -9.63 6.55
N SER A 189 0.15 -8.31 6.36
CA SER A 189 0.89 -7.80 5.21
C SER A 189 2.36 -8.18 5.28
N ASP A 190 3.01 -7.97 6.42
CA ASP A 190 4.45 -8.18 6.57
C ASP A 190 4.82 -9.68 6.55
N ASP A 191 4.11 -10.52 7.31
CA ASP A 191 4.44 -11.95 7.45
C ASP A 191 4.23 -12.75 6.16
N ASN A 192 3.25 -12.37 5.35
CA ASN A 192 2.95 -13.08 4.11
C ASN A 192 3.68 -12.51 2.89
N PHE A 193 4.30 -11.33 2.99
CA PHE A 193 4.83 -10.60 1.85
C PHE A 193 5.88 -11.38 1.05
N ASN A 194 6.97 -11.78 1.67
CA ASN A 194 8.06 -12.48 0.98
C ASN A 194 7.62 -13.82 0.40
N ALA A 195 6.72 -14.54 1.10
CA ALA A 195 6.21 -15.82 0.60
C ALA A 195 5.31 -15.63 -0.62
N ALA A 196 4.44 -14.63 -0.61
CA ALA A 196 3.59 -14.27 -1.74
C ALA A 196 4.42 -13.84 -2.95
N LEU A 197 5.41 -12.94 -2.76
CA LEU A 197 6.31 -12.51 -3.83
C LEU A 197 7.10 -13.67 -4.43
N ALA A 198 7.58 -14.58 -3.60
CA ALA A 198 8.30 -15.77 -4.07
C ALA A 198 7.45 -16.72 -4.91
N ILE A 199 6.13 -16.69 -4.76
CA ILE A 199 5.20 -17.51 -5.56
C ILE A 199 4.82 -16.79 -6.85
N GLY A 200 4.44 -15.52 -6.75
CA GLY A 200 3.80 -14.79 -7.85
C GLY A 200 4.74 -13.97 -8.73
N PHE A 201 6.02 -13.78 -8.32
CA PHE A 201 6.94 -12.83 -8.96
C PHE A 201 8.38 -13.36 -9.07
N GLU A 202 8.60 -14.67 -9.00
CA GLU A 202 9.94 -15.27 -9.05
C GLU A 202 10.75 -14.80 -10.26
N SER A 203 10.15 -14.88 -11.46
CA SER A 203 10.81 -14.47 -12.70
C SER A 203 11.17 -12.97 -12.71
N SER A 204 10.32 -12.13 -12.15
CA SER A 204 10.56 -10.69 -12.03
C SER A 204 11.68 -10.40 -11.03
N ILE A 205 11.72 -11.11 -9.91
CA ILE A 205 12.78 -11.01 -8.90
C ILE A 205 14.13 -11.45 -9.51
N ARG A 206 14.18 -12.55 -10.27
CA ARG A 206 15.38 -13.02 -10.94
C ARG A 206 15.92 -11.99 -11.95
N ARG A 207 15.02 -11.39 -12.76
CA ARG A 207 15.41 -10.35 -13.73
C ARG A 207 15.97 -9.12 -13.03
N GLU A 208 15.31 -8.67 -11.96
CA GLU A 208 15.76 -7.51 -11.17
C GLU A 208 17.13 -7.78 -10.54
N TRP A 209 17.33 -8.98 -10.00
CA TRP A 209 18.61 -9.38 -9.43
C TRP A 209 19.74 -9.32 -10.46
N ALA A 210 19.56 -9.98 -11.62
CA ALA A 210 20.54 -9.97 -12.69
C ALA A 210 20.84 -8.55 -13.23
N TRP A 211 19.79 -7.72 -13.33
CA TRP A 211 19.94 -6.35 -13.78
C TRP A 211 20.76 -5.50 -12.80
N ARG A 212 20.52 -5.64 -11.50
CA ARG A 212 21.28 -4.91 -10.47
C ARG A 212 22.74 -5.32 -10.44
N ILE A 213 23.04 -6.61 -10.50
CA ILE A 213 24.41 -7.09 -10.58
C ILE A 213 25.12 -6.48 -11.80
N LYS A 214 24.49 -6.53 -12.98
CA LYS A 214 25.06 -5.98 -14.22
C LYS A 214 25.38 -4.48 -14.12
N ARG A 215 24.62 -3.74 -13.31
CA ARG A 215 24.80 -2.30 -13.11
C ARG A 215 25.64 -1.93 -11.88
N GLY A 216 26.04 -2.90 -11.09
CA GLY A 216 26.76 -2.68 -9.84
C GLY A 216 25.89 -2.00 -8.76
N GLU A 217 24.54 -2.18 -8.85
CA GLU A 217 23.60 -1.63 -7.87
C GLU A 217 23.43 -2.55 -6.67
N SER A 218 23.05 -1.98 -5.52
CA SER A 218 22.81 -2.75 -4.30
C SER A 218 21.67 -3.75 -4.46
N THR A 219 21.90 -5.00 -4.03
CA THR A 219 20.90 -6.07 -3.94
C THR A 219 20.33 -6.23 -2.53
N ALA A 220 20.63 -5.30 -1.62
CA ALA A 220 20.26 -5.41 -0.20
C ALA A 220 18.75 -5.63 0.03
N ASN A 221 17.90 -5.00 -0.76
CA ASN A 221 16.44 -5.14 -0.71
C ASN A 221 15.93 -6.47 -1.31
N LEU A 222 16.79 -7.24 -1.98
CA LEU A 222 16.47 -8.56 -2.55
C LEU A 222 16.98 -9.72 -1.68
N ARG A 223 17.66 -9.47 -0.55
CA ARG A 223 18.26 -10.51 0.29
C ARG A 223 17.29 -11.63 0.69
N ALA A 224 16.04 -11.29 0.98
CA ALA A 224 15.01 -12.28 1.30
C ALA A 224 14.79 -13.31 0.16
N PHE A 225 15.24 -13.00 -1.05
CA PHE A 225 15.10 -13.79 -2.27
C PHE A 225 16.44 -14.32 -2.80
N ALA A 226 17.48 -14.37 -1.97
CA ALA A 226 18.82 -14.82 -2.37
C ALA A 226 18.82 -16.19 -3.07
N ARG A 227 17.87 -17.09 -2.72
CA ARG A 227 17.66 -18.38 -3.39
C ARG A 227 17.32 -18.28 -4.88
N PHE A 228 16.86 -17.11 -5.34
CA PHE A 228 16.55 -16.85 -6.75
C PHE A 228 17.69 -16.15 -7.48
N ALA A 229 18.75 -15.77 -6.76
CA ALA A 229 19.96 -15.29 -7.37
C ALA A 229 20.54 -16.38 -8.29
N GLY A 230 20.97 -16.00 -9.50
CA GLY A 230 21.67 -16.91 -10.40
C GLY A 230 23.05 -17.31 -9.84
N PRO A 231 23.77 -18.24 -10.52
CA PRO A 231 25.09 -18.68 -10.09
C PRO A 231 26.14 -17.55 -9.97
N ASP A 232 25.90 -16.41 -10.61
CA ASP A 232 26.78 -15.24 -10.60
C ASP A 232 26.44 -14.23 -9.50
N ALA A 233 25.54 -14.57 -8.57
CA ALA A 233 25.19 -13.68 -7.46
C ALA A 233 26.32 -13.67 -6.42
N PRO A 234 26.80 -12.52 -5.96
CA PRO A 234 27.73 -12.44 -4.85
C PRO A 234 27.11 -13.01 -3.57
N PRO A 235 27.90 -13.63 -2.71
CA PRO A 235 27.46 -14.23 -1.45
C PRO A 235 26.81 -13.22 -0.49
#